data_3faf5af92b6a8bae24b6d1c39c1f2a57
#
_entry.id   3faf5af92b6a8bae24b6d1c39c1f2a57
#
_cell.length_a   1.000
_cell.length_b   1.000
_cell.length_c   1.000
_cell.angle_alpha   90.00
_cell.angle_beta   90.00
_cell.angle_gamma   90.00
#
_symmetry.space_group_name_H-M   'P 1'
#
loop_
_entity.id
_entity.type
_entity.pdbx_description
1 polymer ?
#
loop_
_entity_poly.entity_id
_entity_poly.type
_entity_poly.pdbx_seq_one_letter_code
_entity_poly.pdbx_strand_id
1 'polypeptide(L)'
;TPPCSGRFAPSPTGALHAGSLVAALASWLDARAHGGRWLVRIEDIDTPRCSTQAQHTIMRQLEQHALLPDAAPVLQSHRTALYQSALRQLLQHRLAYPCTCSRKQIAAALANAGNAPERHAGLIYPGTCRPALPSLNTSTQASTDDIATFDFATQAHTAWRLHIAACLQRQGIAEPSHITRWSDRSLGAQQQCVAHTAGDFVLRRADGLWAYQLAVVVDDAAQGITHIVRGADLADNTPRQIVLQQALGLPTPQYLHTPLVCTASGEKLSKQTGAAPLPEGHNSQSNRTQALANLQAAALVLGLPPSSANSPARALQQWVAAWVGKWCKNEALL
;
A
#
# COMPACT_ATOMS: atom_id res chain seq x y z
N THR A 1 -4.26 -12.21 -20.57
CA THR A 1 -3.90 -11.52 -19.31
C THR A 1 -2.84 -10.45 -19.61
N PRO A 2 -2.95 -9.24 -19.05
CA PRO A 2 -1.91 -8.24 -19.21
C PRO A 2 -0.56 -8.79 -18.67
N PRO A 3 0.58 -8.34 -19.21
CA PRO A 3 1.87 -8.77 -18.72
C PRO A 3 2.03 -8.40 -17.25
N CYS A 4 2.70 -9.26 -16.46
CA CYS A 4 2.94 -9.02 -15.05
C CYS A 4 3.69 -7.70 -14.84
N SER A 5 3.22 -6.88 -13.91
CA SER A 5 3.91 -5.70 -13.42
C SER A 5 3.84 -5.70 -11.90
N GLY A 6 5.00 -5.85 -11.27
CA GLY A 6 5.17 -5.73 -9.83
C GLY A 6 5.83 -4.40 -9.45
N ARG A 7 5.78 -4.06 -8.16
CA ARG A 7 6.47 -2.86 -7.66
C ARG A 7 6.98 -3.03 -6.23
N PHE A 8 8.05 -2.31 -5.92
CA PHE A 8 8.48 -1.99 -4.57
C PHE A 8 8.18 -0.52 -4.28
N ALA A 9 7.53 -0.24 -3.14
CA ALA A 9 6.97 1.08 -2.84
C ALA A 9 7.42 1.59 -1.46
N PRO A 10 8.72 1.94 -1.30
CA PRO A 10 9.25 2.39 -0.01
C PRO A 10 8.93 3.86 0.26
N SER A 11 8.61 4.17 1.53
CA SER A 11 8.59 5.56 2.03
C SER A 11 10.02 5.98 2.40
N PRO A 12 10.52 7.13 1.89
CA PRO A 12 11.90 7.58 2.10
C PRO A 12 12.07 8.27 3.47
N THR A 13 11.77 7.55 4.54
CA THR A 13 11.90 8.00 5.94
C THR A 13 13.24 7.59 6.57
N GLY A 14 14.14 6.99 5.81
CA GLY A 14 15.46 6.49 6.19
C GLY A 14 15.91 5.36 5.27
N ALA A 15 17.08 4.81 5.53
CA ALA A 15 17.63 3.67 4.80
C ALA A 15 16.74 2.42 4.84
N LEU A 16 16.95 1.48 3.93
CA LEU A 16 16.33 0.15 4.01
C LEU A 16 16.84 -0.61 5.24
N HIS A 17 15.95 -1.40 5.81
CA HIS A 17 16.23 -2.36 6.88
C HIS A 17 15.91 -3.79 6.41
N ALA A 18 16.21 -4.80 7.20
CA ALA A 18 15.99 -6.20 6.83
C ALA A 18 14.56 -6.49 6.33
N GLY A 19 13.53 -5.96 7.02
CA GLY A 19 12.12 -6.15 6.62
C GLY A 19 11.80 -5.51 5.27
N SER A 20 12.33 -4.31 4.96
CA SER A 20 12.14 -3.68 3.65
C SER A 20 12.87 -4.42 2.54
N LEU A 21 14.05 -5.01 2.83
CA LEU A 21 14.75 -5.84 1.85
C LEU A 21 14.00 -7.13 1.54
N VAL A 22 13.36 -7.77 2.52
CA VAL A 22 12.48 -8.93 2.30
C VAL A 22 11.36 -8.58 1.32
N ALA A 23 10.68 -7.44 1.51
CA ALA A 23 9.60 -7.00 0.61
C ALA A 23 10.13 -6.63 -0.79
N ALA A 24 11.30 -5.97 -0.88
CA ALA A 24 11.93 -5.63 -2.15
C ALA A 24 12.33 -6.90 -2.92
N LEU A 25 13.02 -7.84 -2.27
CA LEU A 25 13.42 -9.12 -2.86
C LEU A 25 12.21 -9.91 -3.33
N ALA A 26 11.19 -10.08 -2.49
CA ALA A 26 9.99 -10.84 -2.83
C ALA A 26 9.26 -10.24 -4.03
N SER A 27 9.04 -8.92 -4.06
CA SER A 27 8.36 -8.25 -5.17
C SER A 27 9.16 -8.32 -6.48
N TRP A 28 10.50 -8.27 -6.40
CA TRP A 28 11.38 -8.43 -7.55
C TRP A 28 11.33 -9.86 -8.08
N LEU A 29 11.45 -10.85 -7.20
CA LEU A 29 11.39 -12.28 -7.58
C LEU A 29 10.05 -12.63 -8.21
N ASP A 30 8.96 -12.11 -7.65
CA ASP A 30 7.62 -12.35 -8.18
C ASP A 30 7.46 -11.80 -9.60
N ALA A 31 7.86 -10.56 -9.83
CA ALA A 31 7.84 -9.96 -11.17
C ALA A 31 8.70 -10.76 -12.18
N ARG A 32 9.91 -11.17 -11.79
CA ARG A 32 10.81 -11.93 -12.65
C ARG A 32 10.30 -13.35 -12.92
N ALA A 33 9.74 -14.01 -11.93
CA ALA A 33 9.16 -15.35 -12.06
C ALA A 33 7.99 -15.40 -13.06
N HIS A 34 7.29 -14.27 -13.23
CA HIS A 34 6.21 -14.12 -14.22
C HIS A 34 6.69 -13.50 -15.56
N GLY A 35 8.00 -13.35 -15.78
CA GLY A 35 8.55 -12.69 -16.96
C GLY A 35 8.14 -11.22 -17.09
N GLY A 36 7.76 -10.60 -15.98
CA GLY A 36 7.20 -9.27 -15.92
C GLY A 36 8.20 -8.16 -15.58
N ARG A 37 7.67 -6.94 -15.47
CA ARG A 37 8.42 -5.74 -15.08
C ARG A 37 8.36 -5.52 -13.58
N TRP A 38 9.45 -5.00 -13.03
CA TRP A 38 9.53 -4.57 -11.65
C TRP A 38 9.82 -3.07 -11.57
N LEU A 39 8.96 -2.33 -10.90
CA LEU A 39 9.03 -0.88 -10.78
C LEU A 39 9.37 -0.47 -9.35
N VAL A 40 9.94 0.72 -9.20
CA VAL A 40 10.12 1.36 -7.89
C VAL A 40 9.31 2.65 -7.85
N ARG A 41 8.51 2.80 -6.79
CA ARG A 41 7.78 4.02 -6.48
C ARG A 41 8.16 4.53 -5.11
N ILE A 42 8.70 5.72 -5.04
CA ILE A 42 9.03 6.39 -3.78
C ILE A 42 7.77 7.04 -3.22
N GLU A 43 7.32 6.57 -2.06
CA GLU A 43 6.10 7.06 -1.40
C GLU A 43 6.43 8.22 -0.45
N ASP A 44 6.64 9.40 -1.02
CA ASP A 44 7.10 10.63 -0.38
C ASP A 44 6.00 11.68 -0.14
N ILE A 45 4.72 11.25 -0.13
CA ILE A 45 3.58 12.16 0.12
C ILE A 45 3.51 12.68 1.55
N ASP A 46 4.09 11.98 2.53
CA ASP A 46 4.20 12.47 3.91
C ASP A 46 5.48 13.29 4.08
N THR A 47 5.48 14.46 3.44
CA THR A 47 6.65 15.32 3.30
C THR A 47 7.38 15.63 4.60
N PRO A 48 6.72 15.81 5.78
CA PRO A 48 7.42 16.06 7.05
C PRO A 48 8.34 14.92 7.51
N ARG A 49 8.06 13.67 7.09
CA ARG A 49 8.84 12.48 7.48
C ARG A 49 9.78 11.98 6.39
N CYS A 50 9.66 12.49 5.18
CA CYS A 50 10.42 12.06 4.01
C CYS A 50 11.61 12.96 3.74
N SER A 51 12.71 12.39 3.21
CA SER A 51 13.87 13.18 2.81
C SER A 51 14.47 12.68 1.49
N THR A 52 14.98 13.61 0.68
CA THR A 52 15.70 13.31 -0.56
C THR A 52 16.95 12.47 -0.30
N GLN A 53 17.62 12.68 0.81
CA GLN A 53 18.78 11.87 1.20
C GLN A 53 18.40 10.40 1.43
N ALA A 54 17.27 10.15 2.11
CA ALA A 54 16.76 8.79 2.29
C ALA A 54 16.37 8.13 0.96
N GLN A 55 15.76 8.90 0.06
CA GLN A 55 15.46 8.42 -1.30
C GLN A 55 16.73 7.96 -2.04
N HIS A 56 17.78 8.79 -2.08
CA HIS A 56 19.04 8.43 -2.72
C HIS A 56 19.68 7.21 -2.06
N THR A 57 19.63 7.14 -0.72
CA THR A 57 20.14 5.98 0.01
C THR A 57 19.41 4.69 -0.36
N ILE A 58 18.06 4.72 -0.42
CA ILE A 58 17.25 3.57 -0.83
C ILE A 58 17.64 3.11 -2.24
N MET A 59 17.74 4.03 -3.20
CA MET A 59 18.07 3.68 -4.59
C MET A 59 19.47 3.07 -4.70
N ARG A 60 20.46 3.64 -4.02
CA ARG A 60 21.82 3.09 -3.94
C ARG A 60 21.82 1.69 -3.30
N GLN A 61 21.08 1.49 -2.22
CA GLN A 61 20.98 0.17 -1.57
C GLN A 61 20.33 -0.87 -2.49
N LEU A 62 19.27 -0.52 -3.23
CA LEU A 62 18.68 -1.42 -4.22
C LEU A 62 19.72 -1.80 -5.31
N GLU A 63 20.47 -0.84 -5.83
CA GLU A 63 21.53 -1.07 -6.82
C GLU A 63 22.62 -1.99 -6.27
N GLN A 64 23.10 -1.77 -5.04
CA GLN A 64 24.09 -2.62 -4.38
C GLN A 64 23.62 -4.08 -4.23
N HIS A 65 22.30 -4.30 -4.07
CA HIS A 65 21.69 -5.62 -4.01
C HIS A 65 21.30 -6.18 -5.39
N ALA A 66 21.68 -5.53 -6.50
CA ALA A 66 21.28 -5.86 -7.87
C ALA A 66 19.75 -5.89 -8.12
N LEU A 67 18.97 -5.22 -7.29
CA LEU A 67 17.53 -5.04 -7.43
C LEU A 67 17.26 -3.79 -8.29
N LEU A 68 17.47 -3.93 -9.60
CA LEU A 68 17.35 -2.81 -10.54
C LEU A 68 15.92 -2.70 -11.09
N PRO A 69 15.29 -1.52 -11.04
CA PRO A 69 13.98 -1.29 -11.63
C PRO A 69 14.07 -1.22 -13.17
N ASP A 70 12.97 -1.61 -13.84
CA ASP A 70 12.88 -1.60 -15.31
C ASP A 70 12.50 -0.24 -15.90
N ALA A 71 12.23 0.74 -15.06
CA ALA A 71 12.00 2.13 -15.46
C ALA A 71 12.48 3.09 -14.37
N ALA A 72 12.59 4.36 -14.70
CA ALA A 72 12.91 5.40 -13.73
C ALA A 72 11.94 5.37 -12.55
N PRO A 73 12.43 5.51 -11.30
CA PRO A 73 11.58 5.56 -10.12
C PRO A 73 10.57 6.70 -10.20
N VAL A 74 9.34 6.42 -9.77
CA VAL A 74 8.27 7.43 -9.71
C VAL A 74 8.18 7.97 -8.29
N LEU A 75 8.05 9.30 -8.14
CA LEU A 75 7.83 9.98 -6.86
C LEU A 75 6.34 10.30 -6.73
N GLN A 76 5.72 9.94 -5.62
CA GLN A 76 4.31 10.25 -5.34
C GLN A 76 4.05 11.76 -5.23
N SER A 77 5.00 12.53 -4.69
CA SER A 77 4.91 13.99 -4.59
C SER A 77 4.67 14.69 -5.94
N HIS A 78 5.08 14.08 -7.04
CA HIS A 78 4.87 14.61 -8.40
C HIS A 78 3.52 14.20 -9.02
N ARG A 79 2.66 13.50 -8.30
CA ARG A 79 1.45 12.87 -8.86
C ARG A 79 0.14 13.46 -8.32
N THR A 80 0.21 14.59 -7.63
CA THR A 80 -0.94 15.28 -7.01
C THR A 80 -2.13 15.44 -7.95
N ALA A 81 -1.91 15.73 -9.23
CA ALA A 81 -2.98 15.90 -10.23
C ALA A 81 -3.82 14.62 -10.40
N LEU A 82 -3.19 13.44 -10.36
CA LEU A 82 -3.89 12.15 -10.44
C LEU A 82 -4.77 11.91 -9.20
N TYR A 83 -4.25 12.20 -8.00
CA TYR A 83 -5.00 12.06 -6.76
C TYR A 83 -6.17 13.02 -6.68
N GLN A 84 -5.99 14.27 -7.16
CA GLN A 84 -7.07 15.24 -7.29
C GLN A 84 -8.16 14.75 -8.24
N SER A 85 -7.76 14.21 -9.40
CA SER A 85 -8.71 13.65 -10.37
C SER A 85 -9.52 12.50 -9.78
N ALA A 86 -8.87 11.57 -9.09
CA ALA A 86 -9.55 10.45 -8.43
C ALA A 86 -10.50 10.92 -7.33
N LEU A 87 -10.10 11.89 -6.50
CA LEU A 87 -10.98 12.44 -5.47
C LEU A 87 -12.17 13.17 -6.09
N ARG A 88 -11.99 13.96 -7.17
CA ARG A 88 -13.10 14.59 -7.90
C ARG A 88 -14.07 13.56 -8.46
N GLN A 89 -13.58 12.47 -9.04
CA GLN A 89 -14.43 11.36 -9.51
C GLN A 89 -15.29 10.78 -8.37
N LEU A 90 -14.70 10.54 -7.20
CA LEU A 90 -15.45 10.05 -6.04
C LEU A 90 -16.51 11.06 -5.57
N LEU A 91 -16.21 12.35 -5.57
CA LEU A 91 -17.15 13.42 -5.22
C LEU A 91 -18.30 13.53 -6.20
N GLN A 92 -18.04 13.47 -7.51
CA GLN A 92 -19.06 13.47 -8.57
C GLN A 92 -20.09 12.35 -8.38
N HIS A 93 -19.61 11.20 -7.88
CA HIS A 93 -20.46 10.06 -7.58
C HIS A 93 -20.97 10.01 -6.14
N ARG A 94 -20.74 11.04 -5.33
CA ARG A 94 -21.12 11.11 -3.91
C ARG A 94 -20.54 9.97 -3.07
N LEU A 95 -19.39 9.44 -3.48
CA LEU A 95 -18.65 8.38 -2.80
C LEU A 95 -17.59 8.90 -1.83
N ALA A 96 -17.41 10.21 -1.76
CA ALA A 96 -16.55 10.87 -0.78
C ALA A 96 -17.24 12.12 -0.23
N TYR A 97 -16.84 12.55 0.96
CA TYR A 97 -17.40 13.70 1.63
C TYR A 97 -16.38 14.41 2.53
N PRO A 98 -16.58 15.72 2.83
CA PRO A 98 -15.72 16.48 3.72
C PRO A 98 -15.97 16.14 5.19
N CYS A 99 -14.91 16.18 5.99
CA CYS A 99 -14.95 15.93 7.43
C CYS A 99 -14.04 16.90 8.16
N THR A 100 -14.60 17.64 9.12
CA THR A 100 -13.88 18.60 9.97
C THR A 100 -13.56 18.07 11.37
N CYS A 101 -13.92 16.81 11.66
CA CYS A 101 -13.69 16.20 12.97
C CYS A 101 -12.19 16.08 13.26
N SER A 102 -11.77 16.59 14.41
CA SER A 102 -10.45 16.32 14.99
C SER A 102 -10.38 14.89 15.55
N ARG A 103 -9.14 14.38 15.74
CA ARG A 103 -8.94 13.07 16.41
C ARG A 103 -9.58 13.02 17.80
N LYS A 104 -9.51 14.11 18.56
CA LYS A 104 -10.12 14.22 19.90
C LYS A 104 -11.65 14.08 19.84
N GLN A 105 -12.30 14.74 18.88
CA GLN A 105 -13.75 14.64 18.68
C GLN A 105 -14.16 13.22 18.25
N ILE A 106 -13.40 12.57 17.38
CA ILE A 106 -13.66 11.18 16.99
C ILE A 106 -13.53 10.24 18.19
N ALA A 107 -12.48 10.39 18.99
CA ALA A 107 -12.29 9.58 20.20
C ALA A 107 -13.41 9.80 21.22
N ALA A 108 -13.85 11.05 21.43
CA ALA A 108 -14.99 11.37 22.32
C ALA A 108 -16.29 10.76 21.81
N ALA A 109 -16.57 10.83 20.51
CA ALA A 109 -17.79 10.24 19.93
C ALA A 109 -17.80 8.71 20.09
N LEU A 110 -16.66 8.04 19.93
CA LEU A 110 -16.53 6.60 20.15
C LEU A 110 -16.74 6.23 21.62
N ALA A 111 -16.15 6.99 22.54
CA ALA A 111 -16.32 6.76 23.98
C ALA A 111 -17.79 6.92 24.42
N ASN A 112 -18.48 7.95 23.91
CA ASN A 112 -19.91 8.18 24.20
C ASN A 112 -20.81 7.07 23.64
N ALA A 113 -20.40 6.41 22.56
CA ALA A 113 -21.11 5.26 21.97
C ALA A 113 -20.78 3.92 22.66
N GLY A 114 -20.01 3.91 23.76
CA GLY A 114 -19.58 2.69 24.43
C GLY A 114 -18.48 1.90 23.71
N ASN A 115 -17.93 2.45 22.63
CA ASN A 115 -16.89 1.84 21.80
C ASN A 115 -15.53 2.50 22.06
N ALA A 116 -15.10 2.59 23.31
CA ALA A 116 -13.78 3.14 23.63
C ALA A 116 -12.69 2.32 22.89
N PRO A 117 -11.81 2.97 22.12
CA PRO A 117 -10.78 2.26 21.38
C PRO A 117 -9.80 1.58 22.35
N GLU A 118 -9.43 0.34 22.05
CA GLU A 118 -8.31 -0.31 22.73
C GLU A 118 -7.03 0.50 22.54
N ARG A 119 -6.14 0.48 23.52
CA ARG A 119 -4.82 1.10 23.42
C ARG A 119 -4.12 0.53 22.19
N HIS A 120 -3.72 1.41 21.26
CA HIS A 120 -3.05 1.09 19.98
C HIS A 120 -3.96 0.63 18.82
N ALA A 121 -5.27 0.45 18.98
CA ALA A 121 -6.18 0.25 17.86
C ALA A 121 -6.41 1.58 17.13
N GLY A 122 -6.43 1.53 15.79
CA GLY A 122 -6.80 2.71 14.99
C GLY A 122 -8.24 3.15 15.29
N LEU A 123 -8.48 4.47 15.35
CA LEU A 123 -9.82 5.01 15.56
C LEU A 123 -10.69 4.70 14.33
N ILE A 124 -11.73 3.87 14.51
CA ILE A 124 -12.76 3.67 13.49
C ILE A 124 -13.64 4.91 13.49
N TYR A 125 -13.79 5.54 12.33
CA TYR A 125 -14.58 6.78 12.25
C TYR A 125 -16.07 6.51 12.47
N PRO A 126 -16.72 7.19 13.43
CA PRO A 126 -18.12 6.90 13.80
C PRO A 126 -19.17 7.44 12.81
N GLY A 127 -18.74 8.20 11.79
CA GLY A 127 -19.65 8.73 10.78
C GLY A 127 -20.24 10.11 11.11
N THR A 128 -19.69 10.85 12.05
CA THR A 128 -20.25 12.15 12.53
C THR A 128 -20.55 13.15 11.41
N CYS A 129 -19.69 13.24 10.37
CA CYS A 129 -19.91 14.11 9.20
C CYS A 129 -20.48 13.34 7.99
N ARG A 130 -20.79 12.05 8.14
CA ARG A 130 -21.29 11.23 7.04
C ARG A 130 -22.66 11.74 6.58
N PRO A 131 -22.82 12.09 5.29
CA PRO A 131 -24.12 12.43 4.75
C PRO A 131 -25.04 11.20 4.68
N ALA A 132 -26.34 11.43 4.55
CA ALA A 132 -27.29 10.37 4.25
C ALA A 132 -26.93 9.69 2.92
N LEU A 133 -27.28 8.41 2.79
CA LEU A 133 -27.09 7.67 1.54
C LEU A 133 -27.79 8.38 0.38
N PRO A 134 -27.13 8.51 -0.78
CA PRO A 134 -27.78 9.06 -1.97
C PRO A 134 -28.99 8.20 -2.34
N SER A 135 -30.11 8.82 -2.70
CA SER A 135 -31.23 8.08 -3.28
C SER A 135 -30.82 7.50 -4.63
N LEU A 136 -31.06 6.21 -4.85
CA LEU A 136 -30.76 5.52 -6.12
C LEU A 136 -31.56 6.10 -7.30
N ASN A 137 -32.70 6.79 -7.01
CA ASN A 137 -33.62 7.31 -8.02
C ASN A 137 -33.34 8.78 -8.40
N THR A 138 -32.40 9.45 -7.74
CA THR A 138 -32.05 10.83 -8.09
C THR A 138 -30.81 10.85 -8.97
N SER A 139 -31.04 11.06 -10.26
CA SER A 139 -30.01 11.39 -11.28
C SER A 139 -29.37 12.78 -11.07
N THR A 140 -29.60 13.44 -9.95
CA THR A 140 -28.95 14.70 -9.59
C THR A 140 -27.49 14.42 -9.24
N GLN A 141 -26.66 14.32 -10.28
CA GLN A 141 -25.23 14.56 -10.14
C GLN A 141 -25.06 15.97 -9.54
N ALA A 142 -24.20 16.12 -8.52
CA ALA A 142 -23.73 17.45 -8.15
C ALA A 142 -23.26 18.14 -9.42
N SER A 143 -23.51 19.45 -9.57
CA SER A 143 -23.20 20.11 -10.85
C SER A 143 -21.76 19.78 -11.22
N THR A 144 -21.57 19.19 -12.40
CA THR A 144 -20.26 18.72 -12.86
C THR A 144 -19.25 19.86 -12.91
N ASP A 145 -19.73 21.08 -13.13
CA ASP A 145 -18.92 22.27 -13.27
C ASP A 145 -18.34 22.73 -11.91
N ASP A 146 -19.10 22.66 -10.82
CA ASP A 146 -18.64 23.05 -9.48
C ASP A 146 -17.55 22.11 -8.97
N ILE A 147 -17.65 20.80 -9.28
CA ILE A 147 -16.68 19.80 -8.84
C ILE A 147 -15.42 19.81 -9.73
N ALA A 148 -15.58 20.06 -11.04
CA ALA A 148 -14.45 20.12 -11.98
C ALA A 148 -13.46 21.24 -11.63
N THR A 149 -13.98 22.39 -11.18
CA THR A 149 -13.22 23.58 -10.80
C THR A 149 -12.87 23.61 -9.30
N PHE A 150 -13.31 22.63 -8.54
CA PHE A 150 -13.11 22.60 -7.08
C PHE A 150 -11.63 22.60 -6.71
N ASP A 151 -11.19 23.65 -6.01
CA ASP A 151 -9.84 23.79 -5.50
C ASP A 151 -9.74 23.23 -4.08
N PHE A 152 -9.09 22.08 -3.96
CA PHE A 152 -8.82 21.48 -2.66
C PHE A 152 -7.88 22.28 -1.78
N ALA A 153 -7.08 23.21 -2.34
CA ALA A 153 -6.17 24.03 -1.56
C ALA A 153 -6.92 25.05 -0.68
N THR A 154 -8.12 25.50 -1.12
CA THR A 154 -8.94 26.43 -0.35
C THR A 154 -9.67 25.78 0.83
N GLN A 155 -9.68 24.45 0.92
CA GLN A 155 -10.35 23.69 1.98
C GLN A 155 -9.37 23.35 3.13
N ALA A 156 -8.83 24.39 3.76
CA ALA A 156 -7.99 24.23 4.93
C ALA A 156 -8.75 23.52 6.07
N HIS A 157 -8.05 22.69 6.83
CA HIS A 157 -8.58 21.93 7.97
C HIS A 157 -9.73 20.95 7.67
N THR A 158 -9.94 20.61 6.38
CA THR A 158 -10.95 19.63 5.96
C THR A 158 -10.28 18.34 5.47
N ALA A 159 -10.58 17.24 6.15
CA ALA A 159 -10.24 15.91 5.65
C ALA A 159 -11.32 15.42 4.68
N TRP A 160 -10.94 14.60 3.72
CA TRP A 160 -11.86 13.95 2.79
C TRP A 160 -11.90 12.46 3.08
N ARG A 161 -13.11 11.91 3.24
CA ARG A 161 -13.32 10.50 3.59
C ARG A 161 -14.08 9.77 2.50
N LEU A 162 -13.77 8.48 2.33
CA LEU A 162 -14.58 7.59 1.50
C LEU A 162 -15.88 7.26 2.24
N HIS A 163 -17.01 7.30 1.54
CA HIS A 163 -18.32 6.90 2.05
C HIS A 163 -18.54 5.41 1.76
N ILE A 164 -18.12 4.53 2.67
CA ILE A 164 -18.15 3.07 2.46
C ILE A 164 -19.56 2.58 2.10
N ALA A 165 -20.58 2.99 2.84
CA ALA A 165 -21.94 2.54 2.56
C ALA A 165 -22.45 2.98 1.17
N ALA A 166 -22.08 4.19 0.69
CA ALA A 166 -22.42 4.62 -0.66
C ALA A 166 -21.66 3.83 -1.74
N CYS A 167 -20.39 3.48 -1.49
CA CYS A 167 -19.63 2.61 -2.37
C CYS A 167 -20.28 1.23 -2.52
N LEU A 168 -20.72 0.63 -1.43
CA LEU A 168 -21.41 -0.67 -1.43
C LEU A 168 -22.77 -0.57 -2.13
N GLN A 169 -23.57 0.46 -1.82
CA GLN A 169 -24.86 0.70 -2.46
C GLN A 169 -24.74 0.81 -3.98
N ARG A 170 -23.70 1.50 -4.48
CA ARG A 170 -23.43 1.63 -5.92
C ARG A 170 -23.13 0.28 -6.59
N GLN A 171 -22.65 -0.69 -5.85
CA GLN A 171 -22.40 -2.07 -6.29
C GLN A 171 -23.66 -2.96 -6.15
N GLY A 172 -24.81 -2.41 -5.75
CA GLY A 172 -26.02 -3.16 -5.49
C GLY A 172 -26.03 -3.91 -4.16
N ILE A 173 -25.09 -3.56 -3.25
CA ILE A 173 -24.96 -4.20 -1.94
C ILE A 173 -25.69 -3.33 -0.91
N ALA A 174 -26.81 -3.81 -0.39
CA ALA A 174 -27.64 -3.07 0.56
C ALA A 174 -27.15 -3.16 2.00
N GLU A 175 -26.35 -4.16 2.35
CA GLU A 175 -25.95 -4.41 3.73
C GLU A 175 -24.68 -3.66 4.12
N PRO A 176 -24.72 -2.80 5.17
CA PRO A 176 -23.53 -2.14 5.73
C PRO A 176 -22.49 -3.12 6.27
N SER A 177 -22.90 -4.34 6.62
CA SER A 177 -22.06 -5.43 7.13
C SER A 177 -21.40 -6.26 6.03
N HIS A 178 -21.39 -5.79 4.79
CA HIS A 178 -20.80 -6.52 3.67
C HIS A 178 -19.35 -6.92 3.94
N ILE A 179 -19.06 -8.18 3.67
CA ILE A 179 -17.73 -8.75 3.81
C ILE A 179 -17.01 -8.70 2.46
N THR A 180 -15.97 -7.89 2.39
CA THR A 180 -15.03 -7.90 1.27
C THR A 180 -14.18 -9.16 1.37
N ARG A 181 -14.19 -9.98 0.30
CA ARG A 181 -13.42 -11.23 0.19
C ARG A 181 -12.35 -11.09 -0.88
N TRP A 182 -11.19 -11.65 -0.62
CA TRP A 182 -10.12 -11.74 -1.61
C TRP A 182 -9.27 -12.98 -1.37
N SER A 183 -8.52 -13.37 -2.37
CA SER A 183 -7.51 -14.41 -2.25
C SER A 183 -6.14 -13.76 -2.14
N ASP A 184 -5.33 -14.22 -1.18
CA ASP A 184 -3.93 -13.86 -1.04
C ASP A 184 -3.07 -15.10 -1.29
N ARG A 185 -2.08 -14.98 -2.15
CA ARG A 185 -1.26 -16.13 -2.58
C ARG A 185 -0.45 -16.76 -1.44
N SER A 186 -0.22 -16.02 -0.35
CA SER A 186 0.49 -16.50 0.83
C SER A 186 -0.44 -16.81 2.01
N LEU A 187 -1.44 -15.94 2.25
CA LEU A 187 -2.33 -16.06 3.41
C LEU A 187 -3.61 -16.86 3.10
N GLY A 188 -3.83 -17.24 1.83
CA GLY A 188 -5.04 -17.95 1.39
C GLY A 188 -6.26 -17.04 1.32
N ALA A 189 -7.45 -17.62 1.48
CA ALA A 189 -8.72 -16.90 1.45
C ALA A 189 -8.82 -15.93 2.64
N GLN A 190 -9.07 -14.67 2.36
CA GLN A 190 -9.17 -13.59 3.32
C GLN A 190 -10.54 -12.92 3.25
N GLN A 191 -10.99 -12.37 4.36
CA GLN A 191 -12.24 -11.64 4.41
C GLN A 191 -12.25 -10.58 5.52
N GLN A 192 -12.89 -9.45 5.25
CA GLN A 192 -13.05 -8.38 6.25
C GLN A 192 -14.28 -7.54 5.98
N CYS A 193 -14.98 -7.14 7.02
CA CYS A 193 -16.00 -6.10 6.94
C CYS A 193 -15.37 -4.72 7.09
N VAL A 194 -15.12 -4.01 5.98
CA VAL A 194 -14.43 -2.71 5.98
C VAL A 194 -15.19 -1.66 6.78
N ALA A 195 -16.53 -1.69 6.73
CA ALA A 195 -17.34 -0.75 7.49
C ALA A 195 -17.13 -0.85 9.01
N HIS A 196 -16.91 -2.05 9.53
CA HIS A 196 -16.70 -2.30 10.96
C HIS A 196 -15.24 -2.21 11.40
N THR A 197 -14.28 -2.51 10.52
CA THR A 197 -12.85 -2.57 10.90
C THR A 197 -12.09 -1.30 10.58
N ALA A 198 -12.55 -0.50 9.63
CA ALA A 198 -11.92 0.74 9.20
C ALA A 198 -12.87 1.94 9.20
N GLY A 199 -14.16 1.70 8.95
CA GLY A 199 -15.13 2.77 8.71
C GLY A 199 -14.76 3.62 7.49
N ASP A 200 -15.35 4.80 7.41
CA ASP A 200 -15.04 5.77 6.35
C ASP A 200 -13.63 6.33 6.52
N PHE A 201 -12.68 5.78 5.82
CA PHE A 201 -11.28 6.14 5.96
C PHE A 201 -10.91 7.40 5.15
N VAL A 202 -9.83 8.05 5.57
CA VAL A 202 -9.34 9.29 4.98
C VAL A 202 -8.72 9.04 3.60
N LEU A 203 -9.07 9.89 2.62
CA LEU A 203 -8.50 9.96 1.27
C LEU A 203 -7.51 11.14 1.14
N ARG A 204 -7.84 12.28 1.79
CA ARG A 204 -6.97 13.44 1.93
C ARG A 204 -7.09 13.96 3.35
N ARG A 205 -5.95 14.25 3.97
CA ARG A 205 -5.85 14.70 5.36
C ARG A 205 -6.25 16.18 5.49
N ALA A 206 -6.63 16.58 6.69
CA ALA A 206 -6.97 17.97 7.01
C ALA A 206 -5.79 18.95 6.88
N ASP A 207 -4.56 18.46 6.95
CA ASP A 207 -3.34 19.24 6.70
C ASP A 207 -2.99 19.35 5.20
N GLY A 208 -3.83 18.82 4.33
CA GLY A 208 -3.67 18.87 2.89
C GLY A 208 -2.89 17.72 2.27
N LEU A 209 -2.25 16.87 3.06
CA LEU A 209 -1.50 15.72 2.55
C LEU A 209 -2.45 14.63 2.04
N TRP A 210 -2.03 13.94 0.98
CA TRP A 210 -2.74 12.79 0.46
C TRP A 210 -2.60 11.59 1.40
N ALA A 211 -3.68 10.84 1.57
CA ALA A 211 -3.63 9.64 2.39
C ALA A 211 -3.10 8.45 1.57
N TYR A 212 -2.38 7.57 2.27
CA TYR A 212 -1.78 6.36 1.70
C TYR A 212 -2.77 5.54 0.86
N GLN A 213 -3.99 5.34 1.35
CA GLN A 213 -4.99 4.50 0.66
C GLN A 213 -5.33 5.03 -0.74
N LEU A 214 -5.54 6.34 -0.89
CA LEU A 214 -5.84 6.92 -2.21
C LEU A 214 -4.61 6.87 -3.11
N ALA A 215 -3.46 7.30 -2.61
CA ALA A 215 -2.25 7.42 -3.42
C ALA A 215 -1.80 6.06 -3.97
N VAL A 216 -1.74 5.02 -3.13
CA VAL A 216 -1.29 3.68 -3.57
C VAL A 216 -2.23 3.07 -4.60
N VAL A 217 -3.56 3.20 -4.42
CA VAL A 217 -4.55 2.65 -5.35
C VAL A 217 -4.49 3.33 -6.72
N VAL A 218 -4.43 4.66 -6.72
CA VAL A 218 -4.34 5.45 -7.96
C VAL A 218 -3.04 5.19 -8.69
N ASP A 219 -1.93 5.09 -7.96
CA ASP A 219 -0.62 4.86 -8.56
C ASP A 219 -0.46 3.44 -9.09
N ASP A 220 -0.91 2.43 -8.34
CA ASP A 220 -0.86 1.05 -8.80
C ASP A 220 -1.64 0.89 -10.12
N ALA A 221 -2.83 1.50 -10.23
CA ALA A 221 -3.60 1.49 -11.47
C ALA A 221 -2.92 2.25 -12.60
N ALA A 222 -2.43 3.47 -12.34
CA ALA A 222 -1.78 4.32 -13.35
C ALA A 222 -0.46 3.75 -13.87
N GLN A 223 0.26 2.94 -13.05
CA GLN A 223 1.47 2.24 -13.43
C GLN A 223 1.19 0.84 -14.04
N GLY A 224 -0.07 0.42 -14.11
CA GLY A 224 -0.48 -0.89 -14.60
C GLY A 224 0.03 -2.05 -13.72
N ILE A 225 0.05 -1.84 -12.40
CA ILE A 225 0.48 -2.88 -11.46
C ILE A 225 -0.57 -3.99 -11.41
N THR A 226 -0.14 -5.20 -11.66
CA THR A 226 -0.99 -6.40 -11.65
C THR A 226 -0.72 -7.31 -10.44
N HIS A 227 0.48 -7.19 -9.84
CA HIS A 227 0.91 -8.02 -8.72
C HIS A 227 1.44 -7.14 -7.59
N ILE A 228 0.81 -7.25 -6.43
CA ILE A 228 1.19 -6.54 -5.21
C ILE A 228 1.81 -7.54 -4.24
N VAL A 229 3.13 -7.45 -4.09
CA VAL A 229 3.90 -8.20 -3.09
C VAL A 229 4.40 -7.21 -2.05
N ARG A 230 4.07 -7.46 -0.76
CA ARG A 230 4.41 -6.56 0.36
C ARG A 230 4.36 -7.27 1.70
N GLY A 231 4.81 -6.65 2.78
CA GLY A 231 4.80 -7.25 4.11
C GLY A 231 3.38 -7.52 4.65
N ALA A 232 3.23 -8.58 5.42
CA ALA A 232 1.94 -9.01 6.00
C ALA A 232 1.32 -7.96 6.96
N ASP A 233 2.10 -7.03 7.47
CA ASP A 233 1.60 -5.88 8.24
C ASP A 233 0.69 -4.93 7.45
N LEU A 234 0.69 -5.04 6.13
CA LEU A 234 -0.19 -4.28 5.25
C LEU A 234 -1.40 -5.09 4.78
N ALA A 235 -1.58 -6.34 5.23
CA ALA A 235 -2.70 -7.18 4.80
C ALA A 235 -4.06 -6.54 5.12
N ASP A 236 -4.21 -5.92 6.29
CA ASP A 236 -5.43 -5.22 6.71
C ASP A 236 -5.79 -3.99 5.86
N ASN A 237 -4.85 -3.49 5.05
CA ASN A 237 -5.14 -2.42 4.10
C ASN A 237 -5.78 -2.93 2.81
N THR A 238 -5.60 -4.20 2.47
CA THR A 238 -6.06 -4.79 1.21
C THR A 238 -7.56 -4.61 0.98
N PRO A 239 -8.47 -4.95 1.91
CA PRO A 239 -9.91 -4.79 1.66
C PRO A 239 -10.33 -3.33 1.50
N ARG A 240 -9.68 -2.36 2.20
CA ARG A 240 -9.90 -0.92 1.99
C ARG A 240 -9.52 -0.49 0.58
N GLN A 241 -8.39 -1.00 0.08
CA GLN A 241 -7.90 -0.72 -1.27
C GLN A 241 -8.81 -1.35 -2.32
N ILE A 242 -9.31 -2.57 -2.11
CA ILE A 242 -10.28 -3.22 -3.00
C ILE A 242 -11.57 -2.39 -3.11
N VAL A 243 -12.14 -1.95 -1.99
CA VAL A 243 -13.35 -1.10 -2.01
C VAL A 243 -13.10 0.20 -2.76
N LEU A 244 -11.91 0.81 -2.59
CA LEU A 244 -11.55 2.03 -3.30
C LEU A 244 -11.29 1.80 -4.79
N GLN A 245 -10.65 0.69 -5.17
CA GLN A 245 -10.49 0.27 -6.57
C GLN A 245 -11.84 0.14 -7.26
N GLN A 246 -12.78 -0.56 -6.63
CA GLN A 246 -14.14 -0.74 -7.14
C GLN A 246 -14.89 0.59 -7.25
N ALA A 247 -14.76 1.48 -6.26
CA ALA A 247 -15.39 2.80 -6.26
C ALA A 247 -14.87 3.70 -7.42
N LEU A 248 -13.61 3.53 -7.80
CA LEU A 248 -12.97 4.25 -8.89
C LEU A 248 -13.07 3.52 -10.26
N GLY A 249 -13.61 2.30 -10.29
CA GLY A 249 -13.64 1.47 -11.51
C GLY A 249 -12.27 0.99 -11.97
N LEU A 250 -11.34 0.80 -11.02
CA LEU A 250 -9.97 0.36 -11.27
C LEU A 250 -9.83 -1.16 -11.12
N PRO A 251 -8.88 -1.80 -11.82
CA PRO A 251 -8.64 -3.23 -11.68
C PRO A 251 -8.11 -3.56 -10.27
N THR A 252 -8.46 -4.74 -9.77
CA THR A 252 -7.92 -5.29 -8.52
C THR A 252 -6.72 -6.17 -8.85
N PRO A 253 -5.50 -5.83 -8.36
CA PRO A 253 -4.32 -6.66 -8.54
C PRO A 253 -4.39 -7.97 -7.75
N GLN A 254 -3.52 -8.91 -8.09
CA GLN A 254 -3.24 -10.08 -7.25
C GLN A 254 -2.39 -9.69 -6.05
N TYR A 255 -2.63 -10.30 -4.89
CA TYR A 255 -1.93 -10.01 -3.65
C TYR A 255 -1.09 -11.20 -3.16
N LEU A 256 0.10 -10.89 -2.64
CA LEU A 256 0.94 -11.81 -1.88
C LEU A 256 1.57 -11.04 -0.71
N HIS A 257 1.24 -11.44 0.52
CA HIS A 257 1.81 -10.84 1.71
C HIS A 257 2.94 -11.70 2.27
N THR A 258 4.13 -11.12 2.37
CA THR A 258 5.34 -11.82 2.83
C THR A 258 5.39 -11.89 4.37
N PRO A 259 6.08 -12.89 4.92
CA PRO A 259 6.39 -12.92 6.34
C PRO A 259 7.09 -11.65 6.80
N LEU A 260 6.90 -11.30 8.07
CA LEU A 260 7.57 -10.16 8.71
C LEU A 260 8.90 -10.60 9.31
N VAL A 261 9.87 -9.72 9.27
CA VAL A 261 11.09 -9.88 10.07
C VAL A 261 10.77 -9.44 11.49
N CYS A 262 10.95 -10.36 12.44
CA CYS A 262 10.72 -10.10 13.86
C CYS A 262 12.04 -10.11 14.63
N THR A 263 12.06 -9.44 15.78
CA THR A 263 13.12 -9.54 16.78
C THR A 263 13.08 -10.93 17.45
N ALA A 264 14.08 -11.23 18.23
CA ALA A 264 14.09 -12.46 19.05
C ALA A 264 12.91 -12.52 20.07
N SER A 265 12.35 -11.36 20.45
CA SER A 265 11.14 -11.24 21.27
C SER A 265 9.83 -11.39 20.50
N GLY A 266 9.88 -11.61 19.17
CA GLY A 266 8.69 -11.73 18.33
C GLY A 266 8.07 -10.40 17.87
N GLU A 267 8.66 -9.26 18.24
CA GLU A 267 8.18 -7.94 17.79
C GLU A 267 8.60 -7.67 16.35
N LYS A 268 7.69 -7.07 15.57
CA LYS A 268 7.97 -6.66 14.19
C LYS A 268 9.15 -5.69 14.13
N LEU A 269 10.13 -6.00 13.28
CA LEU A 269 11.23 -5.09 12.99
C LEU A 269 10.73 -3.96 12.08
N SER A 270 10.70 -2.74 12.61
CA SER A 270 10.31 -1.53 11.89
C SER A 270 11.21 -0.36 12.25
N LYS A 271 11.23 0.69 11.42
CA LYS A 271 11.97 1.92 11.73
C LYS A 271 11.53 2.53 13.08
N GLN A 272 10.26 2.38 13.45
CA GLN A 272 9.73 2.88 14.72
C GLN A 272 10.20 2.04 15.92
N THR A 273 10.48 0.76 15.73
CA THR A 273 11.03 -0.13 16.76
C THR A 273 12.57 -0.18 16.74
N GLY A 274 13.22 0.79 16.07
CA GLY A 274 14.67 0.91 16.06
C GLY A 274 15.38 -0.08 15.12
N ALA A 275 14.72 -0.56 14.06
CA ALA A 275 15.37 -1.41 13.07
C ALA A 275 16.62 -0.72 12.50
N ALA A 276 17.77 -1.37 12.67
CA ALA A 276 19.02 -0.87 12.12
C ALA A 276 18.97 -0.83 10.59
N PRO A 277 19.62 0.16 9.96
CA PRO A 277 19.86 0.16 8.52
C PRO A 277 20.53 -1.13 8.09
N LEU A 278 20.36 -1.51 6.81
CA LEU A 278 21.10 -2.63 6.25
C LEU A 278 22.61 -2.39 6.42
N PRO A 279 23.36 -3.41 6.91
CA PRO A 279 24.80 -3.32 6.95
C PRO A 279 25.38 -3.07 5.56
N GLU A 280 26.35 -2.18 5.47
CA GLU A 280 27.11 -1.87 4.25
C GLU A 280 28.59 -2.22 4.48
N GLY A 281 29.31 -2.61 3.43
CA GLY A 281 30.75 -2.82 3.49
C GLY A 281 31.53 -1.50 3.39
N HIS A 282 32.81 -1.55 3.67
CA HIS A 282 33.68 -0.36 3.64
C HIS A 282 34.28 -0.04 2.27
N ASN A 283 34.21 -0.96 1.31
CA ASN A 283 34.70 -0.83 -0.06
C ASN A 283 33.85 -1.65 -1.04
N SER A 284 34.08 -1.51 -2.34
CA SER A 284 33.27 -2.17 -3.38
C SER A 284 33.19 -3.69 -3.24
N GLN A 285 34.28 -4.35 -2.83
CA GLN A 285 34.29 -5.80 -2.66
C GLN A 285 33.52 -6.21 -1.40
N SER A 286 33.76 -5.55 -0.27
CA SER A 286 33.04 -5.85 0.98
C SER A 286 31.58 -5.48 0.88
N ASN A 287 31.21 -4.45 0.10
CA ASN A 287 29.80 -4.11 -0.20
C ASN A 287 29.09 -5.25 -0.94
N ARG A 288 29.73 -5.87 -1.95
CA ARG A 288 29.15 -7.02 -2.68
C ARG A 288 28.94 -8.22 -1.75
N THR A 289 29.93 -8.53 -0.92
CA THR A 289 29.83 -9.62 0.06
C THR A 289 28.71 -9.36 1.06
N GLN A 290 28.62 -8.15 1.58
CA GLN A 290 27.58 -7.76 2.52
C GLN A 290 26.19 -7.76 1.88
N ALA A 291 26.04 -7.24 0.66
CA ALA A 291 24.80 -7.26 -0.08
C ALA A 291 24.30 -8.70 -0.33
N LEU A 292 25.22 -9.61 -0.67
CA LEU A 292 24.87 -11.03 -0.80
C LEU A 292 24.42 -11.63 0.54
N ALA A 293 25.10 -11.34 1.63
CA ALA A 293 24.71 -11.80 2.97
C ALA A 293 23.33 -11.27 3.38
N ASN A 294 23.07 -9.99 3.13
CA ASN A 294 21.77 -9.37 3.38
C ASN A 294 20.64 -10.06 2.56
N LEU A 295 20.90 -10.35 1.28
CA LEU A 295 19.94 -11.05 0.42
C LEU A 295 19.72 -12.50 0.86
N GLN A 296 20.75 -13.21 1.29
CA GLN A 296 20.61 -14.56 1.82
C GLN A 296 19.76 -14.58 3.10
N ALA A 297 19.95 -13.61 4.00
CA ALA A 297 19.11 -13.46 5.16
C ALA A 297 17.65 -13.17 4.79
N ALA A 298 17.41 -12.29 3.81
CA ALA A 298 16.06 -12.00 3.32
C ALA A 298 15.42 -13.23 2.64
N ALA A 299 16.19 -13.97 1.84
CA ALA A 299 15.73 -15.20 1.18
C ALA A 299 15.33 -16.27 2.19
N LEU A 300 16.08 -16.41 3.29
CA LEU A 300 15.75 -17.33 4.38
C LEU A 300 14.39 -17.00 5.01
N VAL A 301 14.11 -15.71 5.26
CA VAL A 301 12.79 -15.26 5.77
C VAL A 301 11.68 -15.65 4.81
N LEU A 302 11.93 -15.58 3.51
CA LEU A 302 10.98 -16.00 2.47
C LEU A 302 10.90 -17.52 2.30
N GLY A 303 11.67 -18.29 3.08
CA GLY A 303 11.74 -19.75 2.99
C GLY A 303 12.31 -20.24 1.66
N LEU A 304 13.24 -19.49 1.07
CA LEU A 304 13.97 -19.88 -0.12
C LEU A 304 15.24 -20.65 0.26
N PRO A 305 15.73 -21.56 -0.59
CA PRO A 305 16.94 -22.31 -0.33
C PRO A 305 18.17 -21.38 -0.27
N PRO A 306 19.21 -21.73 0.49
CA PRO A 306 20.48 -21.00 0.45
C PRO A 306 21.06 -21.00 -0.97
N SER A 307 21.61 -19.86 -1.39
CA SER A 307 22.28 -19.74 -2.68
C SER A 307 23.77 -20.01 -2.53
N SER A 308 24.35 -20.78 -3.43
CA SER A 308 25.80 -21.00 -3.55
C SER A 308 26.50 -19.94 -4.42
N ALA A 309 25.76 -18.94 -4.89
CA ALA A 309 26.30 -17.89 -5.74
C ALA A 309 27.28 -16.98 -4.99
N ASN A 310 28.25 -16.45 -5.71
CA ASN A 310 29.28 -15.54 -5.21
C ASN A 310 28.96 -14.06 -5.49
N SER A 311 27.77 -13.76 -6.00
CA SER A 311 27.34 -12.38 -6.25
C SER A 311 25.82 -12.22 -6.11
N PRO A 312 25.33 -11.02 -5.74
CA PRO A 312 23.91 -10.71 -5.67
C PRO A 312 23.13 -11.10 -6.91
N ALA A 313 23.58 -10.70 -8.10
CA ALA A 313 22.88 -10.96 -9.36
C ALA A 313 22.71 -12.47 -9.66
N ARG A 314 23.74 -13.29 -9.38
CA ARG A 314 23.64 -14.74 -9.58
C ARG A 314 22.72 -15.39 -8.54
N ALA A 315 22.75 -14.93 -7.29
CA ALA A 315 21.84 -15.41 -6.25
C ALA A 315 20.39 -15.13 -6.63
N LEU A 316 20.09 -13.93 -7.10
CA LEU A 316 18.75 -13.55 -7.57
C LEU A 316 18.26 -14.48 -8.68
N GLN A 317 19.10 -14.81 -9.68
CA GLN A 317 18.73 -15.75 -10.75
C GLN A 317 18.38 -17.14 -10.23
N GLN A 318 19.13 -17.67 -9.26
CA GLN A 318 18.83 -18.96 -8.62
C GLN A 318 17.48 -18.92 -7.87
N TRP A 319 17.20 -17.83 -7.16
CA TRP A 319 15.96 -17.70 -6.40
C TRP A 319 14.71 -17.48 -7.27
N VAL A 320 14.84 -16.93 -8.50
CA VAL A 320 13.69 -16.85 -9.42
C VAL A 320 13.12 -18.24 -9.68
N ALA A 321 13.97 -19.24 -9.97
CA ALA A 321 13.51 -20.61 -10.20
C ALA A 321 12.83 -21.23 -8.95
N ALA A 322 13.41 -20.98 -7.76
CA ALA A 322 12.83 -21.42 -6.50
C ALA A 322 11.47 -20.73 -6.21
N TRP A 323 11.36 -19.45 -6.57
CA TRP A 323 10.11 -18.68 -6.43
C TRP A 323 8.99 -19.24 -7.30
N VAL A 324 9.27 -19.54 -8.57
CA VAL A 324 8.33 -20.21 -9.49
C VAL A 324 7.79 -21.49 -8.85
N GLY A 325 8.70 -22.33 -8.30
CA GLY A 325 8.31 -23.58 -7.65
C GLY A 325 7.39 -23.41 -6.43
N LYS A 326 7.51 -22.28 -5.73
CA LYS A 326 6.81 -22.02 -4.46
C LYS A 326 5.49 -21.26 -4.66
N TRP A 327 5.46 -20.24 -5.52
CA TRP A 327 4.39 -19.24 -5.56
C TRP A 327 3.62 -19.14 -6.87
N CYS A 328 4.16 -19.64 -8.00
CA CYS A 328 3.50 -19.51 -9.30
C CYS A 328 2.72 -20.76 -9.74
N LYS A 329 2.97 -21.92 -9.14
CA LYS A 329 2.30 -23.19 -9.54
C LYS A 329 0.82 -23.27 -9.18
N ASN A 330 0.34 -22.48 -8.24
CA ASN A 330 -1.04 -22.52 -7.75
C ASN A 330 -1.97 -21.47 -8.37
N GLU A 331 -1.49 -20.65 -9.29
CA GLU A 331 -2.31 -19.58 -9.90
C GLU A 331 -3.40 -20.11 -10.85
N ALA A 332 -3.27 -21.34 -11.33
CA ALA A 332 -4.30 -21.99 -12.16
C ALA A 332 -5.51 -22.50 -11.36
N LEU A 333 -5.48 -22.41 -10.03
CA LEU A 333 -6.52 -22.92 -9.12
C LEU A 333 -7.27 -21.80 -8.37
N LEU A 334 -6.94 -20.53 -8.62
CA LEU A 334 -7.60 -19.35 -8.06
C LEU A 334 -8.34 -18.57 -9.14
#